data_dca86fc5cd79d49f32761c992728608d
#
_entry.id   dca86fc5cd79d49f32761c992728608d
#
_cell.length_a   1.000
_cell.length_b   1.000
_cell.length_c   1.000
_cell.angle_alpha   90.00
_cell.angle_beta   90.00
_cell.angle_gamma   90.00
#
_symmetry.space_group_name_H-M   'P 1'
#
loop_
_entity.id
_entity.type
_entity.pdbx_description
1 polymer ?
#
loop_
_entity_poly.entity_id
_entity_poly.type
_entity_poly.pdbx_seq_one_letter_code
_entity_poly.pdbx_strand_id
1 'polypeptide(L)'
;YYIAPEVFLQNYNSKIDIWSLGVVLYIMLSGKVPFPGNSELEIIGNVIKGDFHFNHEPFARHSVQAKEFLQCMIKKEVSERYTAQQALAHPWIQNFASHSDQPISEASIDDMKATVRELELRKAVLSYFCSTVS
;
A
#
# COMPACT_ATOMS: atom_id res chain seq x y z
N TYR A 1 -5.73 -2.21 -6.54
CA TYR A 1 -4.90 -2.37 -5.33
C TYR A 1 -4.92 -1.15 -4.41
N TYR A 2 -5.06 0.07 -4.95
CA TYR A 2 -4.93 1.33 -4.19
C TYR A 2 -6.25 1.92 -3.73
N ILE A 3 -7.37 1.34 -4.17
CA ILE A 3 -8.72 1.86 -3.93
C ILE A 3 -9.14 1.49 -2.51
N ALA A 4 -9.60 2.47 -1.74
CA ALA A 4 -10.13 2.27 -0.41
C ALA A 4 -11.48 1.53 -0.44
N PRO A 5 -11.80 0.71 0.58
CA PRO A 5 -13.01 -0.12 0.58
C PRO A 5 -14.32 0.67 0.50
N GLU A 6 -14.38 1.86 1.10
CA GLU A 6 -15.56 2.73 1.06
C GLU A 6 -15.87 3.29 -0.34
N VAL A 7 -14.92 3.29 -1.26
CA VAL A 7 -15.15 3.69 -2.65
C VAL A 7 -16.12 2.74 -3.33
N PHE A 8 -16.05 1.44 -3.02
CA PHE A 8 -17.00 0.44 -3.53
C PHE A 8 -18.41 0.63 -2.96
N LEU A 9 -18.52 1.34 -1.83
CA LEU A 9 -19.80 1.70 -1.18
C LEU A 9 -20.27 3.11 -1.56
N GLN A 10 -19.61 3.76 -2.53
CA GLN A 10 -19.90 5.13 -3.00
C GLN A 10 -19.83 6.20 -1.91
N ASN A 11 -19.04 5.98 -0.87
CA ASN A 11 -18.87 6.92 0.24
C ASN A 11 -17.48 7.56 0.17
N TYR A 12 -17.41 8.77 -0.39
CA TYR A 12 -16.15 9.48 -0.65
C TYR A 12 -15.83 10.48 0.46
N ASN A 13 -14.58 10.45 0.94
CA ASN A 13 -14.03 11.46 1.82
C ASN A 13 -12.52 11.63 1.58
N SER A 14 -11.92 12.66 2.21
CA SER A 14 -10.48 12.96 2.06
C SER A 14 -9.54 11.86 2.58
N LYS A 15 -10.03 10.94 3.41
CA LYS A 15 -9.23 9.82 3.94
C LYS A 15 -9.03 8.69 2.94
N ILE A 16 -9.69 8.72 1.77
CA ILE A 16 -9.43 7.80 0.65
C ILE A 16 -7.97 7.91 0.19
N ASP A 17 -7.45 9.12 0.09
CA ASP A 17 -6.07 9.37 -0.32
C ASP A 17 -5.07 8.83 0.70
N ILE A 18 -5.40 8.89 2.00
CA ILE A 18 -4.58 8.31 3.07
C ILE A 18 -4.48 6.79 2.93
N TRP A 19 -5.58 6.11 2.61
CA TRP A 19 -5.56 4.67 2.31
C TRP A 19 -4.65 4.37 1.12
N SER A 20 -4.86 5.06 0.00
CA SER A 20 -4.07 4.84 -1.21
C SER A 20 -2.58 5.08 -0.99
N LEU A 21 -2.23 6.14 -0.24
CA LEU A 21 -0.85 6.44 0.13
C LEU A 21 -0.26 5.36 1.05
N GLY A 22 -1.06 4.83 1.98
CA GLY A 22 -0.67 3.70 2.84
C GLY A 22 -0.35 2.44 2.03
N VAL A 23 -1.18 2.12 1.02
CA VAL A 23 -0.92 1.00 0.10
C VAL A 23 0.38 1.20 -0.67
N VAL A 24 0.62 2.39 -1.21
CA VAL A 24 1.89 2.71 -1.89
C VAL A 24 3.07 2.53 -0.94
N LEU A 25 2.99 3.07 0.27
CA LEU A 25 4.05 2.94 1.26
C LEU A 25 4.29 1.48 1.67
N TYR A 26 3.23 0.68 1.82
CA TYR A 26 3.35 -0.76 2.08
C TYR A 26 4.15 -1.46 0.97
N ILE A 27 3.85 -1.16 -0.30
CA ILE A 27 4.57 -1.72 -1.45
C ILE A 27 6.04 -1.26 -1.45
N MET A 28 6.30 0.01 -1.16
CA MET A 28 7.67 0.54 -1.09
C MET A 28 8.51 -0.16 -0.02
N LEU A 29 7.93 -0.46 1.13
CA LEU A 29 8.64 -1.10 2.24
C LEU A 29 8.76 -2.61 2.10
N SER A 30 7.84 -3.27 1.40
CA SER A 30 7.76 -4.74 1.33
C SER A 30 8.07 -5.33 -0.04
N GLY A 31 8.00 -4.54 -1.11
CA GLY A 31 8.01 -5.05 -2.48
C GLY A 31 6.77 -5.87 -2.87
N LYS A 32 5.73 -5.89 -2.03
CA LYS A 32 4.51 -6.70 -2.23
C LYS A 32 3.26 -5.87 -2.03
N VAL A 33 2.16 -6.29 -2.65
CA VAL A 33 0.85 -5.66 -2.42
C VAL A 33 0.25 -6.13 -1.09
N PRO A 34 -0.44 -5.25 -0.31
CA PRO A 34 -1.06 -5.65 0.95
C PRO A 34 -2.26 -6.58 0.75
N PHE A 35 -2.97 -6.47 -0.36
CA PHE A 35 -4.16 -7.25 -0.69
C PHE A 35 -3.95 -8.02 -2.01
N PRO A 36 -3.26 -9.16 -1.97
CA PRO A 36 -3.05 -9.98 -3.15
C PRO A 36 -4.33 -10.68 -3.58
N GLY A 37 -4.40 -11.11 -4.84
CA GLY A 37 -5.48 -11.93 -5.37
C GLY A 37 -5.19 -12.37 -6.80
N ASN A 38 -5.74 -13.50 -7.19
CA ASN A 38 -5.58 -14.10 -8.53
C ASN A 38 -6.62 -13.56 -9.54
N SER A 39 -7.65 -12.89 -9.04
CA SER A 39 -8.68 -12.23 -9.82
C SER A 39 -9.03 -10.86 -9.24
N GLU A 40 -9.65 -10.01 -10.04
CA GLU A 40 -10.11 -8.69 -9.59
C GLU A 40 -11.11 -8.81 -8.42
N LEU A 41 -12.04 -9.76 -8.51
CA LEU A 41 -13.03 -10.01 -7.44
C LEU A 41 -12.36 -10.44 -6.12
N GLU A 42 -11.33 -11.25 -6.19
CA GLU A 42 -10.58 -11.67 -5.01
C GLU A 42 -9.83 -10.49 -4.38
N ILE A 43 -9.20 -9.65 -5.20
CA ILE A 43 -8.52 -8.43 -4.74
C ILE A 43 -9.53 -7.50 -4.06
N ILE A 44 -10.67 -7.23 -4.69
CA ILE A 44 -11.73 -6.41 -4.12
C ILE A 44 -12.21 -6.99 -2.79
N GLY A 45 -12.44 -8.30 -2.73
CA GLY A 45 -12.84 -8.99 -1.51
C GLY A 45 -11.82 -8.82 -0.37
N ASN A 46 -10.53 -8.92 -0.67
CA ASN A 46 -9.45 -8.75 0.31
C ASN A 46 -9.31 -7.27 0.75
N VAL A 47 -9.50 -6.32 -0.14
CA VAL A 47 -9.56 -4.88 0.20
C VAL A 47 -10.73 -4.59 1.15
N ILE A 48 -11.92 -5.15 0.86
CA ILE A 48 -13.12 -4.97 1.70
C ILE A 48 -12.94 -5.59 3.09
N LYS A 49 -12.26 -6.73 3.20
CA LYS A 49 -11.89 -7.33 4.50
C LYS A 49 -10.95 -6.41 5.27
N GLY A 50 -9.99 -5.80 4.57
CA GLY A 50 -9.02 -4.88 5.16
C GLY A 50 -7.93 -5.56 5.97
N ASP A 51 -7.79 -6.89 5.86
CA ASP A 51 -6.78 -7.68 6.58
C ASP A 51 -5.49 -7.73 5.77
N PHE A 52 -4.40 -7.23 6.33
CA PHE A 52 -3.07 -7.31 5.76
C PHE A 52 -2.04 -7.66 6.84
N HIS A 53 -0.89 -8.19 6.43
CA HIS A 53 0.08 -8.78 7.36
C HIS A 53 1.50 -8.25 7.11
N PHE A 54 2.33 -8.32 8.16
CA PHE A 54 3.75 -7.97 8.13
C PHE A 54 4.66 -9.23 8.25
N ASN A 55 4.15 -10.43 7.90
CA ASN A 55 4.79 -11.72 8.18
C ASN A 55 5.92 -12.08 7.19
N HIS A 56 6.27 -11.21 6.26
CA HIS A 56 7.31 -11.50 5.29
C HIS A 56 8.60 -10.74 5.58
N GLU A 57 9.70 -11.32 5.15
CA GLU A 57 11.07 -10.89 5.41
C GLU A 57 11.32 -9.39 5.33
N PRO A 58 10.87 -8.64 4.31
CA PRO A 58 11.15 -7.21 4.27
C PRO A 58 10.66 -6.46 5.52
N PHE A 59 9.51 -6.85 6.07
CA PHE A 59 8.98 -6.20 7.28
C PHE A 59 9.70 -6.58 8.59
N ALA A 60 10.43 -7.69 8.63
CA ALA A 60 11.25 -8.04 9.79
C ALA A 60 12.33 -6.99 10.09
N ARG A 61 12.79 -6.29 9.04
CA ARG A 61 13.84 -5.26 9.12
C ARG A 61 13.31 -3.86 9.43
N HIS A 62 12.01 -3.64 9.29
CA HIS A 62 11.41 -2.33 9.52
C HIS A 62 11.01 -2.13 10.97
N SER A 63 11.11 -0.88 11.44
CA SER A 63 10.77 -0.52 12.80
C SER A 63 9.30 -0.79 13.14
N VAL A 64 9.03 -0.98 14.42
CA VAL A 64 7.65 -1.11 14.93
C VAL A 64 6.82 0.12 14.55
N GLN A 65 7.42 1.31 14.64
CA GLN A 65 6.78 2.58 14.28
C GLN A 65 6.34 2.64 12.81
N ALA A 66 7.13 2.07 11.88
CA ALA A 66 6.74 2.00 10.46
C ALA A 66 5.49 1.11 10.27
N LYS A 67 5.42 -0.01 10.98
CA LYS A 67 4.26 -0.93 10.94
C LYS A 67 3.01 -0.29 11.55
N GLU A 68 3.15 0.38 12.69
CA GLU A 68 2.07 1.13 13.34
C GLU A 68 1.55 2.25 12.44
N PHE A 69 2.43 2.99 11.78
CA PHE A 69 2.06 4.03 10.83
C PHE A 69 1.22 3.46 9.68
N LEU A 70 1.67 2.37 9.07
CA LEU A 70 0.90 1.68 8.02
C LEU A 70 -0.47 1.21 8.51
N GLN A 71 -0.55 0.65 9.73
CA GLN A 71 -1.83 0.23 10.31
C GLN A 71 -2.80 1.39 10.52
N CYS A 72 -2.29 2.59 10.82
CA CYS A 72 -3.12 3.78 10.97
C CYS A 72 -3.59 4.36 9.62
N MET A 73 -2.81 4.16 8.56
CA MET A 73 -3.17 4.62 7.21
C MET A 73 -4.12 3.65 6.49
N ILE A 74 -3.87 2.33 6.62
CA ILE A 74 -4.65 1.27 5.97
C ILE A 74 -5.67 0.72 6.97
N LYS A 75 -6.51 1.59 7.54
CA LYS A 75 -7.64 1.22 8.40
C LYS A 75 -8.90 1.09 7.58
N LYS A 76 -9.61 -0.04 7.71
CA LYS A 76 -10.91 -0.26 7.06
C LYS A 76 -11.93 0.78 7.53
N GLU A 77 -12.04 0.93 8.85
CA GLU A 77 -12.94 1.91 9.44
C GLU A 77 -12.41 3.33 9.21
N VAL A 78 -13.16 4.10 8.42
CA VAL A 78 -12.79 5.46 8.02
C VAL A 78 -12.63 6.40 9.22
N SER A 79 -13.46 6.22 10.25
CA SER A 79 -13.39 7.00 11.49
C SER A 79 -12.05 6.82 12.21
N GLU A 80 -11.49 5.62 12.20
CA GLU A 80 -10.22 5.26 12.84
C GLU A 80 -9.00 5.54 11.97
N ARG A 81 -9.19 5.71 10.65
CA ARG A 81 -8.11 5.99 9.72
C ARG A 81 -7.56 7.39 9.94
N TYR A 82 -6.25 7.54 9.87
CA TYR A 82 -5.58 8.83 9.99
C TYR A 82 -6.08 9.85 8.97
N THR A 83 -6.10 11.11 9.40
CA THR A 83 -6.09 12.28 8.50
C THR A 83 -4.68 12.56 8.04
N ALA A 84 -4.52 13.39 6.99
CA ALA A 84 -3.20 13.85 6.53
C ALA A 84 -2.41 14.55 7.66
N GLN A 85 -3.09 15.34 8.48
CA GLN A 85 -2.48 16.06 9.60
C GLN A 85 -1.98 15.08 10.68
N GLN A 86 -2.74 14.04 11.01
CA GLN A 86 -2.32 12.99 11.94
C GLN A 86 -1.14 12.19 11.38
N ALA A 87 -1.16 11.86 10.09
CA ALA A 87 -0.06 11.17 9.44
C ALA A 87 1.24 11.98 9.50
N LEU A 88 1.19 13.27 9.21
CA LEU A 88 2.35 14.16 9.31
C LEU A 88 2.90 14.29 10.74
N ALA A 89 2.05 14.21 11.75
CA ALA A 89 2.43 14.29 13.15
C ALA A 89 2.96 12.97 13.73
N HIS A 90 2.89 11.86 12.98
CA HIS A 90 3.32 10.55 13.49
C HIS A 90 4.84 10.52 13.75
N PRO A 91 5.31 9.92 14.88
CA PRO A 91 6.73 9.90 15.24
C PRO A 91 7.64 9.32 14.17
N TRP A 92 7.18 8.32 13.43
CA TRP A 92 7.95 7.72 12.34
C TRP A 92 8.28 8.74 11.25
N ILE A 93 7.32 9.58 10.85
CA ILE A 93 7.53 10.64 9.86
C ILE A 93 8.43 11.73 10.42
N GLN A 94 8.18 12.18 11.66
CA GLN A 94 8.96 13.23 12.30
C GLN A 94 10.43 12.84 12.50
N ASN A 95 10.69 11.59 12.86
CA ASN A 95 12.06 11.08 13.02
C ASN A 95 12.78 10.94 11.68
N PHE A 96 12.08 10.61 10.58
CA PHE A 96 12.70 10.56 9.25
C PHE A 96 13.05 11.95 8.70
N ALA A 97 12.25 12.96 8.99
CA ALA A 97 12.53 14.33 8.57
C ALA A 97 13.87 14.85 9.15
N SER A 98 14.33 14.31 10.28
CA SER A 98 15.61 14.63 10.90
C SER A 98 16.80 13.78 10.40
N HIS A 99 16.57 12.75 9.58
CA HIS A 99 17.59 11.81 9.08
C HIS A 99 17.66 11.75 7.56
N SER A 100 17.29 12.82 6.88
CA SER A 100 17.10 12.86 5.40
C SER A 100 18.37 12.65 4.56
N ASP A 101 19.54 12.46 5.15
CA ASP A 101 20.82 12.31 4.43
C ASP A 101 21.26 10.86 4.21
N GLN A 102 20.46 9.87 4.59
CA GLN A 102 20.78 8.47 4.29
C GLN A 102 20.26 8.10 2.89
N PRO A 103 21.12 7.70 1.96
CA PRO A 103 20.68 7.27 0.64
C PRO A 103 19.80 6.01 0.75
N ILE A 104 18.77 5.93 -0.08
CA ILE A 104 17.97 4.71 -0.24
C ILE A 104 18.90 3.59 -0.70
N SER A 105 18.87 2.44 -0.02
CA SER A 105 19.73 1.32 -0.41
C SER A 105 19.43 0.83 -1.83
N GLU A 106 20.45 0.43 -2.58
CA GLU A 106 20.28 -0.12 -3.93
C GLU A 106 19.33 -1.32 -3.94
N ALA A 107 19.37 -2.17 -2.92
CA ALA A 107 18.45 -3.30 -2.76
C ALA A 107 16.98 -2.84 -2.69
N SER A 108 16.68 -1.75 -1.97
CA SER A 108 15.32 -1.21 -1.90
C SER A 108 14.86 -0.65 -3.26
N ILE A 109 15.77 -0.04 -4.01
CA ILE A 109 15.48 0.46 -5.36
C ILE A 109 15.21 -0.70 -6.32
N ASP A 110 15.96 -1.78 -6.23
CA ASP A 110 15.78 -2.94 -7.09
C ASP A 110 14.49 -3.71 -6.77
N ASP A 111 14.10 -3.81 -5.51
CA ASP A 111 12.82 -4.36 -5.09
C ASP A 111 11.64 -3.50 -5.62
N MET A 112 11.75 -2.17 -5.56
CA MET A 112 10.76 -1.27 -6.15
C MET A 112 10.65 -1.46 -7.66
N LYS A 113 11.77 -1.54 -8.38
CA LYS A 113 11.80 -1.77 -9.83
C LYS A 113 11.18 -3.12 -10.20
N ALA A 114 11.47 -4.18 -9.43
CA ALA A 114 10.89 -5.50 -9.63
C ALA A 114 9.37 -5.48 -9.46
N THR A 115 8.86 -4.78 -8.42
CA THR A 115 7.43 -4.62 -8.17
C THR A 115 6.74 -3.84 -9.29
N VAL A 116 7.34 -2.75 -9.76
CA VAL A 116 6.80 -1.96 -10.90
C VAL A 116 6.73 -2.81 -12.16
N ARG A 117 7.78 -3.58 -12.47
CA ARG A 117 7.82 -4.49 -13.64
C ARG A 117 6.73 -5.56 -13.54
N GLU A 118 6.51 -6.15 -12.37
CA GLU A 118 5.45 -7.14 -12.16
C GLU A 118 4.07 -6.54 -12.38
N LEU A 119 3.83 -5.31 -11.89
CA LEU A 119 2.57 -4.60 -12.09
C LEU A 119 2.34 -4.23 -13.56
N GLU A 120 3.37 -3.84 -14.29
CA GLU A 120 3.29 -3.54 -15.73
C GLU A 120 3.04 -4.80 -16.55
N LEU A 121 3.71 -5.91 -16.25
CA LEU A 121 3.48 -7.21 -16.87
C LEU A 121 2.04 -7.67 -16.66
N ARG A 122 1.51 -7.56 -15.45
CA ARG A 122 0.09 -7.90 -15.16
C ARG A 122 -0.86 -7.03 -15.97
N LYS A 123 -0.60 -5.72 -16.09
CA LYS A 123 -1.42 -4.81 -16.92
C LYS A 123 -1.38 -5.21 -18.39
N ALA A 124 -0.20 -5.52 -18.93
CA ALA A 124 -0.02 -5.93 -20.32
C ALA A 124 -0.76 -7.26 -20.61
N VAL A 125 -0.64 -8.25 -19.71
CA VAL A 125 -1.34 -9.53 -19.84
C VAL A 125 -2.86 -9.34 -19.78
N LEU A 126 -3.37 -8.56 -18.83
CA LEU A 126 -4.81 -8.26 -18.74
C LEU A 126 -5.32 -7.52 -19.97
N SER A 127 -4.56 -6.54 -20.47
CA SER A 127 -4.92 -5.81 -21.69
C SER A 127 -4.96 -6.73 -22.91
N TYR A 128 -3.99 -7.66 -23.02
CA TYR A 128 -3.98 -8.66 -24.10
C TYR A 128 -5.19 -9.58 -24.03
N PHE A 129 -5.54 -10.09 -22.84
CA PHE A 129 -6.72 -10.94 -22.66
C PHE A 129 -8.00 -10.19 -22.95
N CYS A 130 -8.15 -8.95 -22.51
CA CYS A 130 -9.33 -8.12 -22.83
C CYS A 130 -9.47 -7.85 -24.32
N SER A 131 -8.36 -7.71 -25.06
CA SER A 131 -8.40 -7.49 -26.52
C SER A 131 -8.67 -8.76 -27.34
N THR A 132 -8.40 -9.94 -26.77
CA THR A 132 -8.60 -11.23 -27.47
C THR A 132 -9.97 -11.87 -27.18
N VAL A 133 -10.69 -11.43 -26.14
CA VAL A 133 -12.02 -11.94 -25.75
C VAL A 133 -13.15 -11.04 -26.28
N SER A 134 -12.81 -9.91 -26.91
CA SER A 134 -13.74 -9.07 -27.66
C SER A 134 -13.79 -9.49 -29.11
#